data_51c36658cd55b50061452cb204ee6039
#
_entry.id   51c36658cd55b50061452cb204ee6039
#
_cell.length_a   1.000
_cell.length_b   1.000
_cell.length_c   1.000
_cell.angle_alpha   90.00
_cell.angle_beta   90.00
_cell.angle_gamma   90.00
#
_symmetry.space_group_name_H-M   'P 1'
#
loop_
_entity.id
_entity.type
_entity.pdbx_description
1 polymer ?
#
loop_
_entity_poly.entity_id
_entity_poly.type
_entity_poly.pdbx_seq_one_letter_code
_entity_poly.pdbx_strand_id
1 'polypeptide(L)'
;HEGMVPPHIAAGINLNFFPAGPIFRRGGAFFIRRSFKGNKLYSTIFREYLAELFAKGYSVEYFSEGGRSRTGRLLQAKTGMLAMTIQAMLRGLNRPVTLVPVYIGYEHVMEVGTYAKELRGKRKEKENAGLVLRTLRKLRNFGLGYVNFGEPIQLNQYLNEHAPEWTKDIDSMGGSKPQWMNPVVNELANKMMTHINDAAAANALTLCATALLASRQRALSRDSLINQIECYLKLLKNNPYSSTSTIPTESAEELVDHAISLDKFVIETDSMGDIISLDRSQSILMTYYRNNIIHLFALPSLIAQMIIRQRNLTVEKIQENVAQIYPFLKKELFLSYQEEDLNDLVVKTLNEFAEQKMICLDGNKLEINQSNNQPLVLLGRTITETLQRYSIAMNLLVAYPELGKSDLEQKSQDIAQRLGRLHGINAPEFFDKGVFTAMFNTLKQQEYLDSDGNCDK
;
A
#
# COMPACT_ATOMS: atom_id res chain seq x y z
N HIS A 1 -4.21 -24.32 17.51
CA HIS A 1 -3.22 -25.38 17.41
C HIS A 1 -1.92 -24.99 18.15
N GLU A 2 -1.59 -23.69 18.24
CA GLU A 2 -0.37 -23.18 18.89
C GLU A 2 -0.57 -22.90 20.40
N GLY A 3 -1.67 -23.32 21.00
CA GLY A 3 -1.96 -23.11 22.42
C GLY A 3 -2.29 -21.66 22.81
N MET A 4 -2.43 -20.76 21.83
CA MET A 4 -2.80 -19.37 22.09
C MET A 4 -4.31 -19.14 21.99
N VAL A 5 -4.81 -18.21 22.80
CA VAL A 5 -6.21 -17.80 22.76
C VAL A 5 -6.42 -16.95 21.49
N PRO A 6 -7.43 -17.27 20.63
CA PRO A 6 -7.73 -16.45 19.47
C PRO A 6 -8.08 -15.01 19.86
N PRO A 7 -7.73 -14.01 19.05
CA PRO A 7 -8.10 -12.63 19.32
C PRO A 7 -9.60 -12.41 19.20
N HIS A 8 -10.11 -11.39 19.92
CA HIS A 8 -11.43 -10.84 19.67
C HIS A 8 -11.42 -9.96 18.44
N ILE A 9 -12.22 -10.27 17.41
CA ILE A 9 -12.16 -9.64 16.09
C ILE A 9 -13.27 -8.61 15.96
N ALA A 10 -12.91 -7.34 15.74
CA ALA A 10 -13.85 -6.26 15.44
C ALA A 10 -14.37 -6.38 14.00
N ALA A 11 -15.59 -6.83 13.83
CA ALA A 11 -16.22 -7.03 12.53
C ALA A 11 -17.32 -5.99 12.25
N GLY A 12 -17.53 -5.63 10.99
CA GLY A 12 -18.63 -4.74 10.62
C GLY A 12 -20.01 -5.37 10.84
N ILE A 13 -20.98 -4.59 11.33
CA ILE A 13 -22.35 -5.05 11.62
C ILE A 13 -23.03 -5.71 10.41
N ASN A 14 -22.62 -5.39 9.19
CA ASN A 14 -23.11 -6.02 7.96
C ASN A 14 -22.78 -7.51 7.85
N LEU A 15 -21.82 -8.01 8.61
CA LEU A 15 -21.50 -9.44 8.67
C LEU A 15 -22.33 -10.21 9.70
N ASN A 16 -23.16 -9.50 10.50
CA ASN A 16 -24.05 -10.11 11.49
C ASN A 16 -25.39 -10.54 10.87
N PHE A 17 -25.35 -11.43 9.87
CA PHE A 17 -26.54 -12.03 9.27
C PHE A 17 -26.56 -13.56 9.46
N PHE A 18 -27.74 -14.14 9.48
CA PHE A 18 -27.87 -15.60 9.60
C PHE A 18 -27.48 -16.31 8.28
N PRO A 19 -26.73 -17.43 8.30
CA PRO A 19 -26.16 -18.11 9.48
C PRO A 19 -24.74 -17.63 9.88
N ALA A 20 -24.15 -16.68 9.15
CA ALA A 20 -22.74 -16.26 9.31
C ALA A 20 -22.47 -15.57 10.66
N GLY A 21 -23.38 -14.69 11.11
CA GLY A 21 -23.21 -13.95 12.37
C GLY A 21 -22.96 -14.84 13.58
N PRO A 22 -23.81 -15.86 13.86
CA PRO A 22 -23.58 -16.81 14.93
C PRO A 22 -22.25 -17.58 14.84
N ILE A 23 -21.83 -17.95 13.62
CA ILE A 23 -20.55 -18.64 13.38
C ILE A 23 -19.38 -17.72 13.72
N PHE A 24 -19.40 -16.47 13.23
CA PHE A 24 -18.35 -15.51 13.51
C PHE A 24 -18.24 -15.16 14.98
N ARG A 25 -19.37 -15.03 15.69
CA ARG A 25 -19.37 -14.81 17.15
C ARG A 25 -18.67 -15.95 17.91
N ARG A 26 -18.90 -17.20 17.53
CA ARG A 26 -18.22 -18.36 18.11
C ARG A 26 -16.71 -18.36 17.81
N GLY A 27 -16.30 -17.74 16.69
CA GLY A 27 -14.90 -17.52 16.32
C GLY A 27 -14.26 -16.27 16.94
N GLY A 28 -14.93 -15.61 17.92
CA GLY A 28 -14.39 -14.44 18.61
C GLY A 28 -14.78 -13.08 18.01
N ALA A 29 -15.60 -13.04 16.93
CA ALA A 29 -16.02 -11.78 16.35
C ALA A 29 -17.06 -11.04 17.20
N PHE A 30 -16.87 -9.74 17.37
CA PHE A 30 -17.88 -8.81 17.87
C PHE A 30 -18.19 -7.76 16.81
N PHE A 31 -19.47 -7.34 16.72
CA PHE A 31 -19.94 -6.53 15.61
C PHE A 31 -20.02 -5.05 15.98
N ILE A 32 -19.40 -4.19 15.15
CA ILE A 32 -19.36 -2.74 15.33
C ILE A 32 -20.14 -2.02 14.23
N ARG A 33 -20.74 -0.89 14.58
CA ARG A 33 -21.39 0.00 13.62
C ARG A 33 -20.36 0.74 12.78
N ARG A 34 -20.71 1.09 11.55
CA ARG A 34 -19.82 1.80 10.62
C ARG A 34 -19.43 3.20 11.08
N SER A 35 -20.23 3.83 11.93
CA SER A 35 -19.98 5.16 12.45
C SER A 35 -20.39 5.26 13.91
N PHE A 36 -19.56 5.89 14.70
CA PHE A 36 -19.81 6.26 16.09
C PHE A 36 -20.34 7.69 16.20
N LYS A 37 -20.31 8.47 15.07
CA LYS A 37 -20.69 9.89 15.06
C LYS A 37 -22.14 10.07 15.45
N GLY A 38 -22.39 10.99 16.39
CA GLY A 38 -23.73 11.34 16.85
C GLY A 38 -24.33 10.38 17.91
N ASN A 39 -23.66 9.29 18.27
CA ASN A 39 -24.16 8.36 19.29
C ASN A 39 -23.16 8.21 20.46
N LYS A 40 -23.27 9.16 21.42
CA LYS A 40 -22.39 9.20 22.59
C LYS A 40 -22.54 7.93 23.46
N LEU A 41 -23.76 7.44 23.68
CA LEU A 41 -24.02 6.25 24.49
C LEU A 41 -23.30 5.03 23.88
N TYR A 42 -23.46 4.79 22.58
CA TYR A 42 -22.83 3.66 21.90
C TYR A 42 -21.29 3.76 21.97
N SER A 43 -20.73 4.93 21.71
CA SER A 43 -19.26 5.12 21.77
C SER A 43 -18.71 4.96 23.17
N THR A 44 -19.47 5.34 24.22
CA THR A 44 -19.08 5.13 25.61
C THR A 44 -19.12 3.65 25.99
N ILE A 45 -20.22 2.96 25.70
CA ILE A 45 -20.32 1.51 25.96
C ILE A 45 -19.22 0.74 25.24
N PHE A 46 -18.92 1.12 24.01
CA PHE A 46 -17.89 0.45 23.24
C PHE A 46 -16.48 0.66 23.81
N ARG A 47 -16.17 1.86 24.32
CA ARG A 47 -14.90 2.13 25.05
C ARG A 47 -14.78 1.30 26.32
N GLU A 48 -15.86 1.21 27.10
CA GLU A 48 -15.89 0.36 28.30
C GLU A 48 -15.64 -1.11 27.93
N TYR A 49 -16.28 -1.58 26.87
CA TYR A 49 -16.10 -2.95 26.39
C TYR A 49 -14.65 -3.24 25.99
N LEU A 50 -14.00 -2.31 25.26
CA LEU A 50 -12.58 -2.46 24.90
C LEU A 50 -11.67 -2.43 26.14
N ALA A 51 -11.92 -1.50 27.07
CA ALA A 51 -11.14 -1.39 28.30
C ALA A 51 -11.22 -2.69 29.11
N GLU A 52 -12.42 -3.30 29.20
CA GLU A 52 -12.63 -4.57 29.88
C GLU A 52 -11.90 -5.74 29.19
N LEU A 53 -11.90 -5.78 27.85
CA LEU A 53 -11.14 -6.79 27.10
C LEU A 53 -9.63 -6.68 27.40
N PHE A 54 -9.08 -5.48 27.37
CA PHE A 54 -7.66 -5.24 27.65
C PHE A 54 -7.32 -5.53 29.13
N ALA A 55 -8.16 -5.14 30.06
CA ALA A 55 -7.96 -5.43 31.49
C ALA A 55 -7.91 -6.94 31.77
N LYS A 56 -8.70 -7.72 31.06
CA LYS A 56 -8.67 -9.19 31.10
C LYS A 56 -7.50 -9.82 30.32
N GLY A 57 -6.73 -9.02 29.57
CA GLY A 57 -5.60 -9.49 28.78
C GLY A 57 -5.98 -10.18 27.48
N TYR A 58 -7.16 -9.92 26.95
CA TYR A 58 -7.55 -10.43 25.63
C TYR A 58 -6.91 -9.61 24.51
N SER A 59 -6.43 -10.30 23.48
CA SER A 59 -6.01 -9.68 22.23
C SER A 59 -7.22 -9.22 21.42
N VAL A 60 -7.13 -8.02 20.82
CA VAL A 60 -8.19 -7.46 19.97
C VAL A 60 -7.62 -7.19 18.59
N GLU A 61 -8.26 -7.77 17.57
CA GLU A 61 -7.93 -7.55 16.16
C GLU A 61 -8.92 -6.57 15.53
N TYR A 62 -8.41 -5.62 14.78
CA TYR A 62 -9.22 -4.72 13.97
C TYR A 62 -8.47 -4.29 12.70
N PHE A 63 -9.23 -4.00 11.65
CA PHE A 63 -8.70 -3.54 10.39
C PHE A 63 -8.53 -2.02 10.42
N SER A 64 -7.28 -1.57 10.46
CA SER A 64 -6.91 -0.15 10.59
C SER A 64 -7.44 0.72 9.45
N GLU A 65 -7.58 0.19 8.26
CA GLU A 65 -8.15 0.89 7.10
C GLU A 65 -9.67 1.14 7.22
N GLY A 66 -10.35 0.41 8.10
CA GLY A 66 -11.80 0.52 8.31
C GLY A 66 -12.65 0.26 7.07
N GLY A 67 -12.07 -0.29 6.01
CA GLY A 67 -12.69 -0.62 4.75
C GLY A 67 -11.81 -1.50 3.88
N ARG A 68 -12.33 -1.90 2.72
CA ARG A 68 -11.58 -2.70 1.76
C ARG A 68 -10.89 -1.79 0.74
N SER A 69 -9.59 -1.96 0.53
CA SER A 69 -8.91 -1.37 -0.62
C SER A 69 -9.45 -1.99 -1.91
N ARG A 70 -9.87 -1.16 -2.85
CA ARG A 70 -10.30 -1.62 -4.18
C ARG A 70 -9.17 -1.62 -5.19
N THR A 71 -8.09 -0.93 -4.88
CA THR A 71 -6.93 -0.78 -5.75
C THR A 71 -5.75 -1.65 -5.34
N GLY A 72 -5.82 -2.30 -4.17
CA GLY A 72 -4.69 -3.03 -3.59
C GLY A 72 -3.67 -2.16 -2.85
N ARG A 73 -3.81 -0.84 -2.87
CA ARG A 73 -2.99 0.08 -2.07
C ARG A 73 -3.53 0.19 -0.66
N LEU A 74 -2.66 0.39 0.32
CA LEU A 74 -3.09 0.73 1.67
C LEU A 74 -3.90 2.02 1.67
N LEU A 75 -5.01 2.01 2.41
CA LEU A 75 -5.82 3.19 2.65
C LEU A 75 -5.28 3.97 3.86
N GLN A 76 -5.69 5.22 3.98
CA GLN A 76 -5.42 5.99 5.20
C GLN A 76 -6.10 5.33 6.41
N ALA A 77 -5.37 5.23 7.52
CA ALA A 77 -5.87 4.60 8.73
C ALA A 77 -7.09 5.33 9.31
N LYS A 78 -8.06 4.56 9.79
CA LYS A 78 -9.16 5.06 10.62
C LYS A 78 -8.73 5.06 12.08
N THR A 79 -8.46 6.23 12.61
CA THR A 79 -7.85 6.42 13.94
C THR A 79 -8.78 6.13 15.11
N GLY A 80 -10.08 5.88 14.87
CA GLY A 80 -11.08 5.72 15.93
C GLY A 80 -10.78 4.60 16.93
N MET A 81 -10.44 3.39 16.44
CA MET A 81 -10.11 2.25 17.30
C MET A 81 -8.82 2.50 18.07
N LEU A 82 -7.81 3.05 17.41
CA LEU A 82 -6.53 3.40 18.02
C LEU A 82 -6.68 4.43 19.13
N ALA A 83 -7.48 5.49 18.89
CA ALA A 83 -7.81 6.48 19.91
C ALA A 83 -8.53 5.85 21.11
N MET A 84 -9.45 4.90 20.87
CA MET A 84 -10.14 4.19 21.95
C MET A 84 -9.20 3.26 22.73
N THR A 85 -8.20 2.67 22.08
CA THR A 85 -7.15 1.88 22.74
C THR A 85 -6.32 2.74 23.69
N ILE A 86 -5.87 3.91 23.25
CA ILE A 86 -5.15 4.87 24.13
C ILE A 86 -6.07 5.35 25.25
N GLN A 87 -7.34 5.66 24.97
CA GLN A 87 -8.30 6.04 26.01
C GLN A 87 -8.52 4.93 27.04
N ALA A 88 -8.48 3.65 26.66
CA ALA A 88 -8.55 2.54 27.59
C ALA A 88 -7.30 2.51 28.49
N MET A 89 -6.12 2.80 27.97
CA MET A 89 -4.89 2.91 28.77
C MET A 89 -4.97 4.04 29.80
N LEU A 90 -5.51 5.19 29.42
CA LEU A 90 -5.70 6.34 30.33
C LEU A 90 -6.71 6.06 31.49
N ARG A 91 -7.36 4.90 31.47
CA ARG A 91 -8.20 4.42 32.59
C ARG A 91 -7.42 3.60 33.62
N GLY A 92 -6.09 3.62 33.57
CA GLY A 92 -5.27 2.92 34.55
C GLY A 92 -5.15 1.42 34.29
N LEU A 93 -4.97 1.00 33.01
CA LEU A 93 -4.68 -0.39 32.69
C LEU A 93 -3.36 -0.84 33.35
N ASN A 94 -3.40 -1.89 34.13
CA ASN A 94 -2.23 -2.48 34.81
C ASN A 94 -1.37 -3.36 33.87
N ARG A 95 -1.73 -3.46 32.60
CA ARG A 95 -1.04 -4.28 31.60
C ARG A 95 -0.54 -3.42 30.44
N PRO A 96 0.70 -3.67 29.97
CA PRO A 96 1.18 -2.98 28.76
C PRO A 96 0.37 -3.41 27.55
N VAL A 97 0.16 -2.46 26.64
CA VAL A 97 -0.49 -2.71 25.35
C VAL A 97 0.56 -2.65 24.25
N THR A 98 0.60 -3.68 23.42
CA THR A 98 1.47 -3.74 22.24
C THR A 98 0.59 -3.80 20.99
N LEU A 99 0.84 -2.92 20.04
CA LEU A 99 0.23 -2.97 18.72
C LEU A 99 1.10 -3.85 17.82
N VAL A 100 0.50 -4.84 17.20
CA VAL A 100 1.17 -5.74 16.27
C VAL A 100 0.61 -5.49 14.86
N PRO A 101 1.34 -4.78 13.99
CA PRO A 101 0.94 -4.61 12.59
C PRO A 101 0.95 -5.96 11.87
N VAL A 102 -0.12 -6.28 11.12
CA VAL A 102 -0.23 -7.54 10.41
C VAL A 102 -0.54 -7.27 8.94
N TYR A 103 0.33 -7.77 8.06
CA TYR A 103 0.08 -7.81 6.63
C TYR A 103 -0.63 -9.12 6.27
N ILE A 104 -1.68 -9.01 5.46
CA ILE A 104 -2.40 -10.17 4.93
C ILE A 104 -2.45 -10.04 3.40
N GLY A 105 -1.79 -10.95 2.70
CA GLY A 105 -1.76 -11.03 1.24
C GLY A 105 -2.40 -12.32 0.72
N TYR A 106 -2.98 -12.25 -0.47
CA TYR A 106 -3.61 -13.41 -1.13
C TYR A 106 -3.27 -13.42 -2.62
N GLU A 107 -2.99 -14.61 -3.17
CA GLU A 107 -2.86 -14.79 -4.62
C GLU A 107 -4.22 -14.82 -5.34
N HIS A 108 -5.30 -15.06 -4.61
CA HIS A 108 -6.65 -14.98 -5.15
C HIS A 108 -7.59 -14.22 -4.21
N VAL A 109 -7.98 -13.02 -4.59
CA VAL A 109 -9.01 -12.25 -3.92
C VAL A 109 -10.31 -12.37 -4.72
N MET A 110 -11.30 -13.05 -4.16
CA MET A 110 -12.60 -13.31 -4.82
C MET A 110 -13.33 -12.05 -5.28
N GLU A 111 -13.08 -10.95 -4.61
CA GLU A 111 -13.81 -9.68 -4.76
C GLU A 111 -13.18 -8.74 -5.79
N VAL A 112 -11.96 -9.01 -6.28
CA VAL A 112 -11.25 -8.10 -7.20
C VAL A 112 -12.04 -7.87 -8.49
N GLY A 113 -12.70 -8.90 -9.01
CA GLY A 113 -13.62 -8.75 -10.16
C GLY A 113 -14.82 -7.83 -9.87
N THR A 114 -15.31 -7.82 -8.64
CA THR A 114 -16.38 -6.91 -8.20
C THR A 114 -15.83 -5.49 -8.02
N TYR A 115 -14.63 -5.34 -7.45
CA TYR A 115 -13.95 -4.04 -7.32
C TYR A 115 -13.74 -3.36 -8.67
N ALA A 116 -13.31 -4.10 -9.69
CA ALA A 116 -13.17 -3.58 -11.03
C ALA A 116 -14.49 -3.06 -11.62
N LYS A 117 -15.63 -3.70 -11.31
CA LYS A 117 -16.96 -3.25 -11.72
C LYS A 117 -17.39 -1.99 -10.94
N GLU A 118 -17.18 -1.94 -9.63
CA GLU A 118 -17.49 -0.79 -8.77
C GLU A 118 -16.66 0.45 -9.20
N LEU A 119 -15.38 0.29 -9.49
CA LEU A 119 -14.50 1.36 -9.97
C LEU A 119 -14.92 1.92 -11.33
N ARG A 120 -15.68 1.14 -12.13
CA ARG A 120 -16.33 1.58 -13.38
C ARG A 120 -17.69 2.23 -13.17
N GLY A 121 -18.10 2.50 -11.92
CA GLY A 121 -19.36 3.18 -11.59
C GLY A 121 -20.59 2.27 -11.50
N LYS A 122 -20.45 0.95 -11.51
CA LYS A 122 -21.57 0.05 -11.26
C LYS A 122 -21.92 0.04 -9.76
N ARG A 123 -23.22 0.06 -9.46
CA ARG A 123 -23.71 0.02 -8.07
C ARG A 123 -23.30 -1.30 -7.39
N LYS A 124 -22.94 -1.19 -6.11
CA LYS A 124 -22.59 -2.31 -5.25
C LYS A 124 -23.78 -3.30 -5.17
N GLU A 125 -23.56 -4.54 -5.57
CA GLU A 125 -24.52 -5.62 -5.37
C GLU A 125 -24.59 -5.98 -3.87
N LYS A 126 -25.80 -6.22 -3.35
CA LYS A 126 -25.97 -6.67 -1.96
C LYS A 126 -25.44 -8.09 -1.82
N GLU A 127 -24.59 -8.30 -0.83
CA GLU A 127 -24.06 -9.62 -0.47
C GLU A 127 -25.23 -10.50 0.03
N ASN A 128 -25.56 -11.58 -0.71
CA ASN A 128 -26.56 -12.57 -0.33
C ASN A 128 -25.89 -13.89 0.04
N ALA A 129 -26.40 -14.57 1.06
CA ALA A 129 -25.91 -15.88 1.51
C ALA A 129 -25.82 -16.93 0.37
N GLY A 130 -26.71 -16.85 -0.62
CA GLY A 130 -26.68 -17.71 -1.81
C GLY A 130 -25.46 -17.47 -2.71
N LEU A 131 -24.96 -16.22 -2.77
CA LEU A 131 -23.74 -15.88 -3.51
C LEU A 131 -22.52 -16.49 -2.83
N VAL A 132 -22.44 -16.42 -1.51
CA VAL A 132 -21.36 -17.01 -0.71
C VAL A 132 -21.30 -18.53 -0.90
N LEU A 133 -22.45 -19.22 -0.83
CA LEU A 133 -22.50 -20.68 -1.04
C LEU A 133 -22.14 -21.09 -2.46
N ARG A 134 -22.56 -20.31 -3.46
CA ARG A 134 -22.25 -20.53 -4.88
C ARG A 134 -20.76 -20.30 -5.16
N THR A 135 -20.17 -19.32 -4.48
CA THR A 135 -18.75 -19.03 -4.55
C THR A 135 -17.93 -20.12 -3.88
N LEU A 136 -18.34 -20.59 -2.70
CA LEU A 136 -17.73 -21.72 -2.00
C LEU A 136 -17.68 -23.00 -2.83
N ARG A 137 -18.70 -23.26 -3.67
CA ARG A 137 -18.72 -24.42 -4.60
C ARG A 137 -17.80 -24.25 -5.81
N LYS A 138 -17.40 -23.03 -6.15
CA LYS A 138 -16.43 -22.73 -7.23
C LYS A 138 -14.99 -22.67 -6.77
N LEU A 139 -14.72 -23.02 -5.50
CA LEU A 139 -13.40 -23.02 -4.87
C LEU A 139 -12.48 -24.10 -5.50
N ARG A 140 -11.85 -23.74 -6.61
CA ARG A 140 -10.72 -24.45 -7.19
C ARG A 140 -9.58 -23.44 -7.35
N ASN A 141 -8.38 -23.78 -6.89
CA ASN A 141 -7.13 -23.03 -7.01
C ASN A 141 -7.18 -21.57 -6.46
N PHE A 142 -7.20 -21.42 -5.12
CA PHE A 142 -7.10 -20.09 -4.48
C PHE A 142 -5.68 -19.56 -4.37
N GLY A 143 -4.67 -20.35 -4.72
CA GLY A 143 -3.29 -19.98 -4.45
C GLY A 143 -2.99 -19.93 -2.94
N LEU A 144 -1.93 -19.22 -2.59
CA LEU A 144 -1.43 -19.11 -1.23
C LEU A 144 -1.96 -17.84 -0.55
N GLY A 145 -2.08 -17.91 0.78
CA GLY A 145 -2.31 -16.76 1.65
C GLY A 145 -1.06 -16.47 2.48
N TYR A 146 -0.72 -15.22 2.63
CA TYR A 146 0.47 -14.76 3.36
C TYR A 146 0.02 -13.94 4.56
N VAL A 147 0.56 -14.26 5.73
CA VAL A 147 0.33 -13.52 6.97
C VAL A 147 1.68 -13.20 7.57
N ASN A 148 2.06 -11.93 7.56
CA ASN A 148 3.33 -11.46 8.11
C ASN A 148 3.08 -10.47 9.24
N PHE A 149 3.95 -10.50 10.23
CA PHE A 149 3.92 -9.60 11.37
C PHE A 149 5.01 -8.52 11.17
N GLY A 150 4.58 -7.26 11.21
CA GLY A 150 5.48 -6.12 11.19
C GLY A 150 6.06 -5.83 12.58
N GLU A 151 6.95 -4.84 12.65
CA GLU A 151 7.60 -4.43 13.89
C GLU A 151 6.56 -4.02 14.93
N PRO A 152 6.53 -4.67 16.10
CA PRO A 152 5.57 -4.35 17.16
C PRO A 152 5.82 -2.95 17.75
N ILE A 153 4.76 -2.27 18.15
CA ILE A 153 4.83 -0.95 18.79
C ILE A 153 4.36 -1.08 20.24
N GLN A 154 5.27 -0.94 21.18
CA GLN A 154 4.94 -0.89 22.61
C GLN A 154 4.32 0.47 22.94
N LEU A 155 3.04 0.50 23.23
CA LEU A 155 2.28 1.73 23.31
C LEU A 155 2.72 2.64 24.47
N ASN A 156 3.11 2.06 25.60
CA ASN A 156 3.66 2.82 26.73
C ASN A 156 4.97 3.53 26.36
N GLN A 157 5.89 2.83 25.70
CA GLN A 157 7.15 3.42 25.24
C GLN A 157 6.88 4.53 24.23
N TYR A 158 6.02 4.27 23.25
CA TYR A 158 5.65 5.25 22.24
C TYR A 158 5.06 6.53 22.85
N LEU A 159 4.16 6.38 23.83
CA LEU A 159 3.56 7.54 24.52
C LEU A 159 4.59 8.28 25.36
N ASN A 160 5.55 7.60 26.00
CA ASN A 160 6.63 8.26 26.74
C ASN A 160 7.51 9.15 25.83
N GLU A 161 7.71 8.74 24.57
CA GLU A 161 8.50 9.47 23.59
C GLU A 161 7.73 10.65 22.98
N HIS A 162 6.43 10.49 22.68
CA HIS A 162 5.65 11.45 21.88
C HIS A 162 4.65 12.29 22.70
N ALA A 163 4.38 11.88 23.94
CA ALA A 163 3.52 12.59 24.89
C ALA A 163 4.01 12.37 26.33
N PRO A 164 5.21 12.84 26.73
CA PRO A 164 5.87 12.42 27.98
C PRO A 164 5.02 12.58 29.25
N GLU A 165 4.04 13.50 29.21
CA GLU A 165 3.16 13.76 30.35
C GLU A 165 1.84 12.97 30.33
N TRP A 166 1.68 12.00 29.41
CA TRP A 166 0.43 11.25 29.24
C TRP A 166 -0.06 10.57 30.52
N THR A 167 0.86 10.22 31.42
CA THR A 167 0.53 9.57 32.72
C THR A 167 -0.22 10.51 33.66
N LYS A 168 -0.10 11.82 33.50
CA LYS A 168 -0.86 12.82 34.28
C LYS A 168 -2.37 12.80 33.95
N ASP A 169 -2.71 12.28 32.77
CA ASP A 169 -4.09 12.17 32.30
C ASP A 169 -4.73 10.82 32.68
N ILE A 170 -4.01 9.93 33.39
CA ILE A 170 -4.59 8.70 33.92
C ILE A 170 -5.68 9.05 34.93
N ASP A 171 -6.82 8.35 34.86
CA ASP A 171 -8.03 8.57 35.67
C ASP A 171 -8.74 9.95 35.49
N SER A 172 -8.20 10.81 34.65
CA SER A 172 -8.80 12.15 34.37
C SER A 172 -9.99 12.10 33.39
N MET A 173 -10.38 10.94 32.91
CA MET A 173 -11.30 10.73 31.77
C MET A 173 -12.78 11.05 32.03
N GLY A 174 -13.12 11.76 33.11
CA GLY A 174 -14.41 12.46 33.23
C GLY A 174 -14.46 13.79 32.47
N GLY A 175 -13.31 14.28 31.96
CA GLY A 175 -13.13 15.57 31.31
C GLY A 175 -12.99 15.52 29.78
N SER A 176 -12.51 16.64 29.23
CA SER A 176 -12.23 16.77 27.80
C SER A 176 -11.02 15.93 27.39
N LYS A 177 -11.05 15.47 26.13
CA LYS A 177 -9.95 14.72 25.50
C LYS A 177 -8.64 15.54 25.57
N PRO A 178 -7.50 14.95 26.02
CA PRO A 178 -6.22 15.66 26.06
C PRO A 178 -5.82 16.23 24.69
N GLN A 179 -5.22 17.42 24.66
CA GLN A 179 -4.84 18.10 23.41
C GLN A 179 -3.80 17.34 22.59
N TRP A 180 -2.86 16.65 23.27
CA TRP A 180 -1.82 15.85 22.64
C TRP A 180 -2.35 14.60 21.91
N MET A 181 -3.54 14.12 22.29
CA MET A 181 -4.03 12.81 21.84
C MET A 181 -4.23 12.72 20.33
N ASN A 182 -4.84 13.74 19.69
CA ASN A 182 -5.13 13.68 18.26
C ASN A 182 -3.87 13.65 17.38
N PRO A 183 -2.88 14.55 17.59
CA PRO A 183 -1.61 14.50 16.86
C PRO A 183 -0.91 13.14 17.02
N VAL A 184 -0.75 12.69 18.27
CA VAL A 184 -0.07 11.42 18.60
C VAL A 184 -0.77 10.21 17.98
N VAL A 185 -2.11 10.15 18.03
CA VAL A 185 -2.89 9.08 17.40
C VAL A 185 -2.70 9.06 15.88
N ASN A 186 -2.66 10.22 15.24
CA ASN A 186 -2.46 10.30 13.78
C ASN A 186 -1.05 9.85 13.39
N GLU A 187 -0.04 10.25 14.14
CA GLU A 187 1.34 9.83 13.90
C GLU A 187 1.51 8.32 14.11
N LEU A 188 0.99 7.80 15.23
CA LEU A 188 0.98 6.38 15.52
C LEU A 188 0.24 5.56 14.45
N ALA A 189 -0.87 6.08 13.94
CA ALA A 189 -1.61 5.45 12.85
C ALA A 189 -0.76 5.37 11.56
N ASN A 190 -0.05 6.43 11.20
CA ASN A 190 0.87 6.42 10.07
C ASN A 190 2.01 5.41 10.29
N LYS A 191 2.62 5.38 11.47
CA LYS A 191 3.66 4.41 11.84
C LYS A 191 3.16 2.97 11.71
N MET A 192 1.95 2.67 12.21
CA MET A 192 1.32 1.36 12.02
C MET A 192 1.14 0.99 10.55
N MET A 193 0.68 1.92 9.70
CA MET A 193 0.49 1.65 8.27
C MET A 193 1.83 1.39 7.58
N THR A 194 2.88 2.13 7.94
CA THR A 194 4.24 1.89 7.45
C THR A 194 4.72 0.49 7.85
N HIS A 195 4.57 0.09 9.12
CA HIS A 195 4.99 -1.25 9.58
C HIS A 195 4.16 -2.40 8.95
N ILE A 196 2.88 -2.16 8.60
CA ILE A 196 2.11 -3.13 7.80
C ILE A 196 2.73 -3.28 6.41
N ASN A 197 3.13 -2.17 5.78
CA ASN A 197 3.76 -2.15 4.47
C ASN A 197 5.15 -2.83 4.51
N ASP A 198 5.93 -2.57 5.57
CA ASP A 198 7.24 -3.19 5.79
C ASP A 198 7.15 -4.72 5.87
N ALA A 199 6.03 -5.24 6.35
CA ALA A 199 5.76 -6.66 6.44
C ALA A 199 5.19 -7.29 5.15
N ALA A 200 5.18 -6.57 4.03
CA ALA A 200 4.63 -7.10 2.78
C ALA A 200 5.34 -8.36 2.30
N ALA A 201 4.56 -9.27 1.71
CA ALA A 201 5.07 -10.47 1.06
C ALA A 201 5.03 -10.32 -0.47
N ALA A 202 6.19 -10.34 -1.10
CA ALA A 202 6.29 -10.56 -2.54
C ALA A 202 5.95 -12.03 -2.85
N ASN A 203 5.22 -12.28 -3.92
CA ASN A 203 4.86 -13.62 -4.35
C ASN A 203 4.81 -13.70 -5.88
N ALA A 204 4.66 -14.92 -6.40
CA ALA A 204 4.66 -15.19 -7.83
C ALA A 204 3.70 -14.27 -8.61
N LEU A 205 2.46 -14.16 -8.15
CA LEU A 205 1.46 -13.37 -8.86
C LEU A 205 1.74 -11.86 -8.80
N THR A 206 2.15 -11.34 -7.64
CA THR A 206 2.43 -9.90 -7.48
C THR A 206 3.65 -9.47 -8.30
N LEU A 207 4.69 -10.30 -8.37
CA LEU A 207 5.89 -10.05 -9.17
C LEU A 207 5.58 -10.10 -10.68
N CYS A 208 4.90 -11.17 -11.16
CA CYS A 208 4.51 -11.29 -12.57
C CYS A 208 3.55 -10.17 -12.99
N ALA A 209 2.57 -9.80 -12.14
CA ALA A 209 1.68 -8.68 -12.40
C ALA A 209 2.47 -7.35 -12.55
N THR A 210 3.48 -7.14 -11.70
CA THR A 210 4.34 -5.94 -11.77
C THR A 210 5.11 -5.88 -13.08
N ALA A 211 5.72 -6.98 -13.52
CA ALA A 211 6.49 -7.05 -14.76
C ALA A 211 5.59 -6.86 -16.00
N LEU A 212 4.48 -7.59 -16.07
CA LEU A 212 3.57 -7.52 -17.23
C LEU A 212 2.89 -6.16 -17.35
N LEU A 213 2.48 -5.51 -16.25
CA LEU A 213 1.90 -4.18 -16.27
C LEU A 213 2.92 -3.08 -16.65
N ALA A 214 4.20 -3.29 -16.39
CA ALA A 214 5.28 -2.39 -16.82
C ALA A 214 5.59 -2.52 -18.32
N SER A 215 5.26 -3.63 -18.96
CA SER A 215 5.40 -3.81 -20.41
C SER A 215 4.39 -2.93 -21.16
N ARG A 216 4.81 -2.38 -22.32
CA ARG A 216 3.95 -1.52 -23.16
C ARG A 216 2.67 -2.21 -23.60
N GLN A 217 2.79 -3.46 -24.05
CA GLN A 217 1.68 -4.25 -24.57
C GLN A 217 1.08 -5.18 -23.52
N ARG A 218 1.61 -5.10 -22.27
CA ARG A 218 1.24 -6.02 -21.17
C ARG A 218 1.46 -7.48 -21.56
N ALA A 219 2.50 -7.71 -22.33
CA ALA A 219 2.93 -8.99 -22.81
C ALA A 219 4.47 -9.06 -22.75
N LEU A 220 4.99 -10.22 -22.39
CA LEU A 220 6.40 -10.55 -22.38
C LEU A 220 6.56 -11.99 -22.87
N SER A 221 7.69 -12.31 -23.54
CA SER A 221 8.06 -13.70 -23.71
C SER A 221 8.34 -14.32 -22.34
N ARG A 222 8.16 -15.64 -22.21
CA ARG A 222 8.42 -16.38 -20.96
C ARG A 222 9.83 -16.08 -20.43
N ASP A 223 10.84 -16.09 -21.30
CA ASP A 223 12.23 -15.80 -20.92
C ASP A 223 12.43 -14.36 -20.44
N SER A 224 11.81 -13.39 -21.12
CA SER A 224 11.85 -11.99 -20.66
C SER A 224 11.16 -11.79 -19.32
N LEU A 225 10.07 -12.51 -19.06
CA LEU A 225 9.39 -12.48 -17.78
C LEU A 225 10.26 -13.10 -16.69
N ILE A 226 10.85 -14.27 -16.92
CA ILE A 226 11.78 -14.93 -15.96
C ILE A 226 12.95 -14.00 -15.65
N ASN A 227 13.60 -13.42 -16.66
CA ASN A 227 14.70 -12.48 -16.46
C ASN A 227 14.30 -11.25 -15.63
N GLN A 228 13.08 -10.74 -15.82
CA GLN A 228 12.56 -9.63 -15.04
C GLN A 228 12.28 -10.04 -13.59
N ILE A 229 11.74 -11.22 -13.35
CA ILE A 229 11.53 -11.75 -11.99
C ILE A 229 12.88 -11.97 -11.28
N GLU A 230 13.89 -12.50 -11.98
CA GLU A 230 15.25 -12.58 -11.42
C GLU A 230 15.80 -11.21 -11.01
N CYS A 231 15.62 -10.19 -11.86
CA CYS A 231 16.02 -8.82 -11.53
C CYS A 231 15.34 -8.35 -10.25
N TYR A 232 14.05 -8.56 -10.11
CA TYR A 232 13.31 -8.17 -8.90
C TYR A 232 13.78 -8.93 -7.67
N LEU A 233 13.98 -10.24 -7.76
CA LEU A 233 14.46 -11.04 -6.65
C LEU A 233 15.86 -10.62 -6.18
N LYS A 234 16.78 -10.33 -7.11
CA LYS A 234 18.12 -9.83 -6.78
C LYS A 234 18.06 -8.47 -6.07
N LEU A 235 17.26 -7.53 -6.60
CA LEU A 235 17.04 -6.24 -5.95
C LEU A 235 16.53 -6.40 -4.52
N LEU A 236 15.50 -7.22 -4.31
CA LEU A 236 14.89 -7.41 -3.00
C LEU A 236 15.79 -8.17 -2.02
N LYS A 237 16.60 -9.11 -2.50
CA LYS A 237 17.54 -9.90 -1.67
C LYS A 237 18.77 -9.08 -1.27
N ASN A 238 19.36 -8.32 -2.20
CA ASN A 238 20.59 -7.57 -1.97
C ASN A 238 20.34 -6.20 -1.29
N ASN A 239 19.17 -5.60 -1.57
CA ASN A 239 18.70 -4.36 -0.96
C ASN A 239 17.30 -4.55 -0.38
N PRO A 240 17.15 -5.33 0.72
CA PRO A 240 15.84 -5.60 1.30
C PRO A 240 15.16 -4.30 1.75
N TYR A 241 13.89 -4.15 1.39
CA TYR A 241 13.09 -2.98 1.76
C TYR A 241 12.94 -2.87 3.29
N SER A 242 12.71 -3.99 3.95
CA SER A 242 12.55 -4.10 5.39
C SER A 242 13.00 -5.49 5.87
N SER A 243 13.39 -5.59 7.13
CA SER A 243 13.70 -6.87 7.79
C SER A 243 12.48 -7.77 7.99
N THR A 244 11.27 -7.22 7.93
CA THR A 244 10.01 -7.95 8.11
C THR A 244 9.35 -8.32 6.79
N SER A 245 9.84 -7.82 5.63
CA SER A 245 9.32 -8.20 4.33
C SER A 245 9.67 -9.64 3.96
N THR A 246 8.74 -10.34 3.32
CA THR A 246 8.99 -11.71 2.83
C THR A 246 9.29 -11.70 1.34
N ILE A 247 10.41 -12.32 0.99
CA ILE A 247 10.89 -12.48 -0.38
C ILE A 247 10.84 -13.97 -0.70
N PRO A 248 10.33 -14.40 -1.88
CA PRO A 248 10.32 -15.80 -2.30
C PRO A 248 11.71 -16.40 -2.29
N THR A 249 11.78 -17.67 -1.91
CA THR A 249 13.02 -18.49 -1.98
C THR A 249 13.13 -19.27 -3.28
N GLU A 250 12.01 -19.47 -3.95
CA GLU A 250 11.88 -20.15 -5.23
C GLU A 250 12.66 -19.42 -6.33
N SER A 251 13.02 -20.14 -7.37
CA SER A 251 13.64 -19.56 -8.58
C SER A 251 12.62 -18.73 -9.36
N ALA A 252 13.11 -17.82 -10.20
CA ALA A 252 12.25 -17.01 -11.06
C ALA A 252 11.38 -17.87 -12.00
N GLU A 253 11.92 -18.98 -12.48
CA GLU A 253 11.21 -19.92 -13.34
C GLU A 253 10.06 -20.61 -12.59
N GLU A 254 10.30 -21.14 -11.39
CA GLU A 254 9.27 -21.75 -10.54
C GLU A 254 8.15 -20.75 -10.18
N LEU A 255 8.51 -19.48 -9.91
CA LEU A 255 7.52 -18.43 -9.65
C LEU A 255 6.67 -18.11 -10.88
N VAL A 256 7.26 -18.04 -12.07
CA VAL A 256 6.51 -17.83 -13.32
C VAL A 256 5.58 -19.01 -13.58
N ASP A 257 6.04 -20.25 -13.43
CA ASP A 257 5.21 -21.45 -13.61
C ASP A 257 4.06 -21.51 -12.60
N HIS A 258 4.33 -21.17 -11.33
CA HIS A 258 3.28 -21.09 -10.33
C HIS A 258 2.24 -20.00 -10.68
N ALA A 259 2.70 -18.82 -11.08
CA ALA A 259 1.79 -17.73 -11.48
C ALA A 259 0.92 -18.10 -12.70
N ILE A 260 1.47 -18.81 -13.67
CA ILE A 260 0.75 -19.38 -14.83
C ILE A 260 -0.32 -20.38 -14.37
N SER A 261 0.01 -21.26 -13.43
CA SER A 261 -0.92 -22.27 -12.91
C SER A 261 -2.17 -21.71 -12.22
N LEU A 262 -2.17 -20.43 -11.89
CA LEU A 262 -3.31 -19.73 -11.30
C LEU A 262 -4.38 -19.29 -12.33
N ASP A 263 -4.20 -19.58 -13.61
CA ASP A 263 -5.14 -19.27 -14.72
C ASP A 263 -5.53 -17.78 -14.80
N LYS A 264 -4.56 -16.88 -14.57
CA LYS A 264 -4.81 -15.43 -14.58
C LYS A 264 -4.19 -14.70 -15.76
N PHE A 265 -3.47 -15.40 -16.62
CA PHE A 265 -2.78 -14.85 -17.79
C PHE A 265 -3.30 -15.49 -19.08
N VAL A 266 -3.12 -14.78 -20.19
CA VAL A 266 -3.30 -15.34 -21.53
C VAL A 266 -1.94 -15.84 -22.01
N ILE A 267 -1.88 -17.07 -22.48
CA ILE A 267 -0.66 -17.70 -22.99
C ILE A 267 -0.88 -18.01 -24.45
N GLU A 268 0.02 -17.53 -25.29
CA GLU A 268 0.07 -17.80 -26.71
C GLU A 268 1.41 -18.47 -27.01
N THR A 269 1.38 -19.66 -27.60
CA THR A 269 2.58 -20.43 -27.95
C THR A 269 2.78 -20.38 -29.45
N ASP A 270 3.97 -19.97 -29.89
CA ASP A 270 4.39 -20.03 -31.28
C ASP A 270 5.74 -20.75 -31.45
N SER A 271 6.33 -20.70 -32.65
CA SER A 271 7.62 -21.36 -32.94
C SER A 271 8.82 -20.74 -32.21
N MET A 272 8.65 -19.55 -31.58
CA MET A 272 9.68 -18.85 -30.82
C MET A 272 9.51 -18.99 -29.29
N GLY A 273 8.46 -19.66 -28.84
CA GLY A 273 8.17 -19.91 -27.42
C GLY A 273 6.85 -19.29 -26.96
N ASP A 274 6.69 -19.22 -25.64
CA ASP A 274 5.46 -18.74 -25.03
C ASP A 274 5.49 -17.21 -24.84
N ILE A 275 4.38 -16.56 -25.18
CA ILE A 275 4.09 -15.17 -24.87
C ILE A 275 3.04 -15.16 -23.77
N ILE A 276 3.38 -14.53 -22.65
CA ILE A 276 2.49 -14.35 -21.50
C ILE A 276 1.95 -12.92 -21.51
N SER A 277 0.63 -12.79 -21.53
CA SER A 277 -0.03 -11.49 -21.69
C SER A 277 -1.22 -11.31 -20.77
N LEU A 278 -1.66 -10.05 -20.66
CA LEU A 278 -2.86 -9.64 -19.93
C LEU A 278 -3.86 -9.03 -20.90
N ASP A 279 -5.07 -9.56 -20.93
CA ASP A 279 -6.17 -8.86 -21.56
C ASP A 279 -6.55 -7.59 -20.76
N ARG A 280 -7.46 -6.78 -21.31
CA ARG A 280 -7.87 -5.52 -20.68
C ARG A 280 -8.52 -5.73 -19.31
N SER A 281 -9.27 -6.79 -19.12
CA SER A 281 -9.96 -7.06 -17.86
C SER A 281 -8.99 -7.58 -16.80
N GLN A 282 -8.09 -8.46 -17.18
CA GLN A 282 -7.02 -8.98 -16.35
C GLN A 282 -6.04 -7.87 -15.94
N SER A 283 -5.71 -6.94 -16.84
CA SER A 283 -4.84 -5.81 -16.53
C SER A 283 -5.35 -4.98 -15.34
N ILE A 284 -6.67 -4.75 -15.27
CA ILE A 284 -7.28 -4.03 -14.14
C ILE A 284 -7.18 -4.86 -12.86
N LEU A 285 -7.40 -6.18 -12.95
CA LEU A 285 -7.29 -7.08 -11.81
C LEU A 285 -5.83 -7.17 -11.32
N MET A 286 -4.87 -7.27 -12.24
CA MET A 286 -3.44 -7.36 -11.92
C MET A 286 -2.90 -6.08 -11.29
N THR A 287 -3.50 -4.92 -11.57
CA THR A 287 -3.15 -3.66 -10.88
C THR A 287 -3.33 -3.79 -9.37
N TYR A 288 -4.35 -4.49 -8.91
CA TYR A 288 -4.55 -4.76 -7.48
C TYR A 288 -3.34 -5.52 -6.88
N TYR A 289 -2.88 -6.57 -7.53
CA TYR A 289 -1.77 -7.38 -7.04
C TYR A 289 -0.43 -6.63 -7.11
N ARG A 290 -0.15 -5.90 -8.20
CA ARG A 290 1.01 -5.00 -8.27
C ARG A 290 1.03 -4.01 -7.11
N ASN A 291 -0.10 -3.42 -6.80
CA ASN A 291 -0.21 -2.40 -5.78
C ASN A 291 0.04 -2.93 -4.36
N ASN A 292 -0.08 -4.23 -4.12
CA ASN A 292 0.27 -4.83 -2.83
C ASN A 292 1.78 -4.73 -2.54
N ILE A 293 2.64 -4.67 -3.58
CA ILE A 293 4.10 -4.67 -3.43
C ILE A 293 4.80 -3.48 -4.13
N ILE A 294 4.05 -2.54 -4.71
CA ILE A 294 4.64 -1.42 -5.47
C ILE A 294 5.62 -0.59 -4.63
N HIS A 295 5.39 -0.48 -3.32
CA HIS A 295 6.26 0.24 -2.39
C HIS A 295 7.65 -0.40 -2.28
N LEU A 296 7.78 -1.72 -2.43
CA LEU A 296 9.07 -2.42 -2.43
C LEU A 296 9.98 -1.97 -3.58
N PHE A 297 9.39 -1.52 -4.68
CA PHE A 297 10.07 -1.09 -5.89
C PHE A 297 10.05 0.43 -6.11
N ALA A 298 9.42 1.21 -5.24
CA ALA A 298 9.20 2.64 -5.47
C ALA A 298 10.50 3.42 -5.68
N LEU A 299 11.48 3.26 -4.78
CA LEU A 299 12.77 3.94 -4.88
C LEU A 299 13.61 3.43 -6.07
N PRO A 300 13.87 2.12 -6.24
CA PRO A 300 14.62 1.65 -7.40
C PRO A 300 13.93 1.97 -8.74
N SER A 301 12.60 1.97 -8.80
CA SER A 301 11.87 2.37 -10.01
C SER A 301 12.00 3.87 -10.30
N LEU A 302 12.03 4.72 -9.28
CA LEU A 302 12.26 6.15 -9.43
C LEU A 302 13.65 6.42 -10.03
N ILE A 303 14.67 5.78 -9.48
CA ILE A 303 16.06 5.90 -9.95
C ILE A 303 16.16 5.38 -11.40
N ALA A 304 15.61 4.20 -11.69
CA ALA A 304 15.59 3.63 -13.04
C ALA A 304 14.89 4.56 -14.04
N GLN A 305 13.77 5.17 -13.66
CA GLN A 305 13.03 6.09 -14.52
C GLN A 305 13.84 7.36 -14.83
N MET A 306 14.59 7.90 -13.88
CA MET A 306 15.48 9.04 -14.10
C MET A 306 16.57 8.68 -15.09
N ILE A 307 17.25 7.55 -14.92
CA ILE A 307 18.33 7.08 -15.80
C ILE A 307 17.82 6.89 -17.25
N ILE A 308 16.63 6.35 -17.41
CA ILE A 308 16.04 6.10 -18.74
C ILE A 308 15.66 7.42 -19.46
N ARG A 309 15.21 8.41 -18.69
CA ARG A 309 14.67 9.67 -19.24
C ARG A 309 15.71 10.73 -19.52
N GLN A 310 16.81 10.75 -18.77
CA GLN A 310 17.82 11.78 -18.84
C GLN A 310 19.17 11.17 -19.22
N ARG A 311 19.83 11.76 -20.21
CA ARG A 311 21.21 11.40 -20.58
C ARG A 311 22.19 12.14 -19.68
N ASN A 312 23.37 11.54 -19.45
CA ASN A 312 24.47 12.14 -18.69
C ASN A 312 24.10 12.55 -17.26
N LEU A 313 23.29 11.73 -16.58
CA LEU A 313 23.02 11.90 -15.15
C LEU A 313 24.26 11.54 -14.34
N THR A 314 24.52 12.31 -13.29
CA THR A 314 25.49 11.96 -12.24
C THR A 314 24.77 11.39 -11.02
N VAL A 315 25.53 10.71 -10.16
CA VAL A 315 24.99 10.16 -8.91
C VAL A 315 24.38 11.25 -8.05
N GLU A 316 25.08 12.39 -7.89
CA GLU A 316 24.60 13.53 -7.10
C GLU A 316 23.29 14.08 -7.66
N LYS A 317 23.17 14.16 -8.99
CA LYS A 317 21.93 14.68 -9.59
C LYS A 317 20.75 13.74 -9.38
N ILE A 318 21.00 12.43 -9.33
CA ILE A 318 19.96 11.44 -8.96
C ILE A 318 19.59 11.63 -7.50
N GLN A 319 20.54 11.79 -6.58
CA GLN A 319 20.28 12.01 -5.15
C GLN A 319 19.45 13.27 -4.92
N GLU A 320 19.81 14.40 -5.55
CA GLU A 320 19.02 15.65 -5.49
C GLU A 320 17.58 15.45 -5.98
N ASN A 321 17.40 14.80 -7.13
CA ASN A 321 16.07 14.59 -7.71
C ASN A 321 15.23 13.61 -6.87
N VAL A 322 15.87 12.57 -6.30
CA VAL A 322 15.21 11.62 -5.38
C VAL A 322 14.73 12.37 -4.14
N ALA A 323 15.58 13.21 -3.52
CA ALA A 323 15.21 13.97 -2.34
C ALA A 323 13.99 14.87 -2.57
N GLN A 324 13.83 15.44 -3.78
CA GLN A 324 12.67 16.27 -4.13
C GLN A 324 11.37 15.47 -4.32
N ILE A 325 11.45 14.26 -4.88
CA ILE A 325 10.25 13.47 -5.25
C ILE A 325 9.85 12.52 -4.12
N TYR A 326 10.80 12.02 -3.36
CA TYR A 326 10.57 11.01 -2.34
C TYR A 326 9.51 11.37 -1.28
N PRO A 327 9.41 12.60 -0.75
CA PRO A 327 8.37 12.95 0.23
C PRO A 327 6.95 12.67 -0.26
N PHE A 328 6.68 12.87 -1.55
CA PHE A 328 5.37 12.56 -2.16
C PHE A 328 5.12 11.06 -2.21
N LEU A 329 6.12 10.29 -2.65
CA LEU A 329 6.05 8.82 -2.66
C LEU A 329 5.90 8.26 -1.26
N LYS A 330 6.67 8.76 -0.28
CA LYS A 330 6.62 8.35 1.13
C LYS A 330 5.21 8.50 1.69
N LYS A 331 4.58 9.64 1.44
CA LYS A 331 3.22 9.92 1.93
C LYS A 331 2.14 9.10 1.22
N GLU A 332 2.27 8.90 -0.09
CA GLU A 332 1.30 8.14 -0.89
C GLU A 332 1.38 6.63 -0.62
N LEU A 333 2.60 6.11 -0.47
CA LEU A 333 2.87 4.68 -0.40
C LEU A 333 3.27 4.19 1.00
N PHE A 334 3.24 5.04 2.02
CA PHE A 334 3.68 4.72 3.39
C PHE A 334 5.08 4.12 3.44
N LEU A 335 6.05 4.78 2.75
CA LEU A 335 7.42 4.31 2.72
C LEU A 335 8.14 4.55 4.06
N SER A 336 9.01 3.61 4.44
CA SER A 336 9.69 3.62 5.74
C SER A 336 11.02 4.38 5.75
N TYR A 337 11.71 4.51 4.60
CA TYR A 337 13.02 5.15 4.56
C TYR A 337 12.99 6.58 5.07
N GLN A 338 14.01 6.95 5.87
CA GLN A 338 14.18 8.32 6.31
C GLN A 338 14.93 9.14 5.25
N GLU A 339 14.74 10.45 5.26
CA GLU A 339 15.32 11.33 4.25
C GLU A 339 16.87 11.34 4.33
N GLU A 340 17.39 11.17 5.54
CA GLU A 340 18.83 11.08 5.79
C GLU A 340 19.49 9.87 5.15
N ASP A 341 18.77 8.77 4.98
CA ASP A 341 19.28 7.51 4.41
C ASP A 341 19.23 7.49 2.88
N LEU A 342 18.54 8.43 2.24
CA LEU A 342 18.25 8.38 0.80
C LEU A 342 19.50 8.36 -0.05
N ASN A 343 20.53 9.13 0.31
CA ASN A 343 21.77 9.20 -0.47
C ASN A 343 22.48 7.84 -0.52
N ASP A 344 22.56 7.16 0.61
CA ASP A 344 23.15 5.82 0.70
C ASP A 344 22.31 4.78 -0.03
N LEU A 345 20.98 4.87 0.07
CA LEU A 345 20.05 3.97 -0.64
C LEU A 345 20.13 4.15 -2.16
N VAL A 346 20.33 5.38 -2.65
CA VAL A 346 20.56 5.66 -4.07
C VAL A 346 21.85 4.97 -4.53
N VAL A 347 22.96 5.14 -3.79
CA VAL A 347 24.23 4.52 -4.14
C VAL A 347 24.13 2.99 -4.12
N LYS A 348 23.53 2.40 -3.10
CA LYS A 348 23.29 0.94 -3.03
C LYS A 348 22.48 0.43 -4.23
N THR A 349 21.41 1.16 -4.60
CA THR A 349 20.57 0.81 -5.74
C THR A 349 21.34 0.88 -7.07
N LEU A 350 22.16 1.91 -7.27
CA LEU A 350 22.97 2.07 -8.47
C LEU A 350 24.05 0.98 -8.58
N ASN A 351 24.68 0.60 -7.48
CA ASN A 351 25.62 -0.51 -7.43
C ASN A 351 24.93 -1.83 -7.83
N GLU A 352 23.73 -2.09 -7.30
CA GLU A 352 22.94 -3.27 -7.67
C GLU A 352 22.58 -3.27 -9.18
N PHE A 353 22.22 -2.11 -9.74
CA PHE A 353 21.98 -2.01 -11.18
C PHE A 353 23.24 -2.31 -12.01
N ALA A 354 24.42 -1.91 -11.52
CA ALA A 354 25.69 -2.19 -12.17
C ALA A 354 26.08 -3.68 -12.05
N GLU A 355 25.89 -4.31 -10.89
CA GLU A 355 26.12 -5.76 -10.67
C GLU A 355 25.22 -6.60 -11.57
N GLN A 356 23.97 -6.17 -11.76
CA GLN A 356 23.04 -6.82 -12.70
C GLN A 356 23.32 -6.44 -14.17
N LYS A 357 24.37 -5.67 -14.45
CA LYS A 357 24.76 -5.24 -15.80
C LYS A 357 23.68 -4.47 -16.55
N MET A 358 22.79 -3.78 -15.85
CA MET A 358 21.79 -2.91 -16.44
C MET A 358 22.37 -1.54 -16.81
N ILE A 359 23.37 -1.10 -16.04
CA ILE A 359 24.14 0.14 -16.26
C ILE A 359 25.64 -0.13 -16.14
N CYS A 360 26.44 0.77 -16.69
CA CYS A 360 27.86 0.89 -16.40
C CYS A 360 28.04 2.13 -15.53
N LEU A 361 28.73 1.96 -14.39
CA LEU A 361 29.06 3.02 -13.45
C LEU A 361 30.58 3.24 -13.49
N ASP A 362 31.01 4.43 -13.90
CA ASP A 362 32.42 4.84 -13.91
C ASP A 362 32.58 6.14 -13.08
N GLY A 363 32.96 5.97 -11.82
CA GLY A 363 32.93 7.04 -10.84
C GLY A 363 31.52 7.63 -10.72
N ASN A 364 31.34 8.87 -11.13
CA ASN A 364 30.07 9.59 -11.10
C ASN A 364 29.24 9.51 -12.38
N LYS A 365 29.76 8.89 -13.44
CA LYS A 365 29.10 8.79 -14.72
C LYS A 365 28.30 7.50 -14.83
N LEU A 366 27.10 7.63 -15.36
CA LEU A 366 26.17 6.54 -15.56
C LEU A 366 25.88 6.37 -17.06
N GLU A 367 26.04 5.17 -17.56
CA GLU A 367 25.65 4.80 -18.92
C GLU A 367 24.75 3.57 -18.91
N ILE A 368 23.71 3.58 -19.72
CA ILE A 368 22.81 2.44 -19.85
C ILE A 368 23.50 1.36 -20.68
N ASN A 369 23.54 0.13 -20.16
CA ASN A 369 24.01 -1.01 -20.94
C ASN A 369 22.96 -1.40 -21.98
N GLN A 370 23.18 -1.04 -23.25
CA GLN A 370 22.23 -1.25 -24.32
C GLN A 370 21.91 -2.73 -24.60
N SER A 371 22.81 -3.64 -24.27
CA SER A 371 22.61 -5.09 -24.44
C SER A 371 21.73 -5.73 -23.35
N ASN A 372 21.55 -5.06 -22.20
CA ASN A 372 20.74 -5.56 -21.06
C ASN A 372 19.93 -4.45 -20.40
N ASN A 373 19.27 -3.60 -21.20
CA ASN A 373 18.49 -2.48 -20.67
C ASN A 373 17.02 -2.81 -20.36
N GLN A 374 16.51 -3.93 -20.86
CA GLN A 374 15.09 -4.28 -20.72
C GLN A 374 14.64 -4.36 -19.24
N PRO A 375 15.38 -5.01 -18.32
CA PRO A 375 14.99 -5.04 -16.91
C PRO A 375 14.93 -3.66 -16.27
N LEU A 376 15.88 -2.77 -16.59
CA LEU A 376 15.89 -1.39 -16.11
C LEU A 376 14.66 -0.63 -16.61
N VAL A 377 14.31 -0.80 -17.89
CA VAL A 377 13.14 -0.14 -18.51
C VAL A 377 11.85 -0.60 -17.88
N LEU A 378 11.68 -1.90 -17.64
CA LEU A 378 10.48 -2.44 -16.99
C LEU A 378 10.39 -1.99 -15.53
N LEU A 379 11.51 -2.01 -14.80
CA LEU A 379 11.56 -1.51 -13.44
C LEU A 379 11.15 -0.03 -13.36
N GLY A 380 11.74 0.85 -14.19
CA GLY A 380 11.40 2.26 -14.21
C GLY A 380 9.93 2.53 -14.52
N ARG A 381 9.31 1.71 -15.36
CA ARG A 381 7.89 1.84 -15.71
C ARG A 381 6.92 1.47 -14.60
N THR A 382 7.36 0.75 -13.58
CA THR A 382 6.51 0.32 -12.47
C THR A 382 5.79 1.49 -11.77
N ILE A 383 6.44 2.66 -11.65
CA ILE A 383 5.84 3.86 -11.03
C ILE A 383 5.49 4.97 -12.04
N THR A 384 5.56 4.71 -13.34
CA THR A 384 5.30 5.74 -14.37
C THR A 384 3.94 6.41 -14.17
N GLU A 385 2.90 5.66 -13.91
CA GLU A 385 1.55 6.18 -13.68
C GLU A 385 1.49 7.10 -12.45
N THR A 386 2.24 6.80 -11.39
CA THR A 386 2.37 7.65 -10.20
C THR A 386 3.04 8.97 -10.54
N LEU A 387 4.17 8.94 -11.25
CA LEU A 387 4.88 10.15 -11.68
C LEU A 387 4.07 11.00 -12.65
N GLN A 388 3.29 10.37 -13.54
CA GLN A 388 2.36 11.09 -14.43
C GLN A 388 1.29 11.85 -13.64
N ARG A 389 0.73 11.28 -12.55
CA ARG A 389 -0.21 12.01 -11.68
C ARG A 389 0.45 13.22 -11.04
N TYR A 390 1.69 13.06 -10.55
CA TYR A 390 2.44 14.21 -10.00
C TYR A 390 2.65 15.28 -11.05
N SER A 391 3.04 14.89 -12.26
CA SER A 391 3.20 15.83 -13.39
C SER A 391 1.90 16.56 -13.73
N ILE A 392 0.74 15.87 -13.71
CA ILE A 392 -0.58 16.52 -13.95
C ILE A 392 -0.83 17.59 -12.88
N ALA A 393 -0.68 17.27 -11.61
CA ALA A 393 -0.95 18.18 -10.52
C ALA A 393 0.00 19.37 -10.51
N MET A 394 1.32 19.13 -10.73
CA MET A 394 2.32 20.20 -10.76
C MET A 394 2.13 21.13 -11.97
N ASN A 395 1.84 20.58 -13.16
CA ASN A 395 1.57 21.42 -14.34
C ASN A 395 0.31 22.27 -14.17
N LEU A 396 -0.73 21.74 -13.51
CA LEU A 396 -1.94 22.52 -13.22
C LEU A 396 -1.66 23.63 -12.22
N LEU A 397 -0.88 23.34 -11.18
CA LEU A 397 -0.49 24.33 -10.18
C LEU A 397 0.26 25.51 -10.82
N VAL A 398 1.22 25.21 -11.70
CA VAL A 398 1.99 26.23 -12.43
C VAL A 398 1.12 27.00 -13.42
N ALA A 399 0.22 26.30 -14.14
CA ALA A 399 -0.63 26.93 -15.16
C ALA A 399 -1.78 27.77 -14.57
N TYR A 400 -2.22 27.44 -13.37
CA TYR A 400 -3.39 28.07 -12.71
C TYR A 400 -3.11 28.32 -11.22
N PRO A 401 -2.13 29.18 -10.89
CA PRO A 401 -1.73 29.45 -9.51
C PRO A 401 -2.84 30.07 -8.64
N GLU A 402 -3.84 30.66 -9.30
CA GLU A 402 -5.00 31.30 -8.64
C GLU A 402 -6.09 30.31 -8.20
N LEU A 403 -6.00 29.05 -8.62
CA LEU A 403 -7.03 28.07 -8.28
C LEU A 403 -6.86 27.53 -6.88
N GLY A 404 -7.96 27.51 -6.14
CA GLY A 404 -8.02 26.87 -4.84
C GLY A 404 -7.81 25.35 -4.92
N LYS A 405 -7.34 24.77 -3.82
CA LYS A 405 -7.02 23.32 -3.72
C LYS A 405 -8.12 22.40 -4.25
N SER A 406 -9.40 22.68 -3.92
CA SER A 406 -10.53 21.82 -4.36
C SER A 406 -10.68 21.77 -5.88
N ASP A 407 -10.46 22.92 -6.54
CA ASP A 407 -10.57 23.04 -7.99
C ASP A 407 -9.38 22.37 -8.69
N LEU A 408 -8.17 22.53 -8.12
CA LEU A 408 -6.97 21.82 -8.58
C LEU A 408 -7.14 20.30 -8.49
N GLU A 409 -7.66 19.78 -7.37
CA GLU A 409 -7.96 18.36 -7.20
C GLU A 409 -8.96 17.86 -8.26
N GLN A 410 -10.04 18.61 -8.49
CA GLN A 410 -11.06 18.24 -9.47
C GLN A 410 -10.51 18.26 -10.89
N LYS A 411 -9.81 19.34 -11.29
CA LYS A 411 -9.19 19.44 -12.62
C LYS A 411 -8.13 18.36 -12.84
N SER A 412 -7.32 18.03 -11.81
CA SER A 412 -6.34 16.95 -11.88
C SER A 412 -7.01 15.61 -12.15
N GLN A 413 -8.11 15.32 -11.47
CA GLN A 413 -8.90 14.11 -11.68
C GLN A 413 -9.49 14.05 -13.11
N ASP A 414 -10.06 15.16 -13.59
CA ASP A 414 -10.67 15.23 -14.93
C ASP A 414 -9.64 15.00 -16.04
N ILE A 415 -8.45 15.61 -15.90
CA ILE A 415 -7.33 15.40 -16.85
C ILE A 415 -6.85 13.95 -16.80
N ALA A 416 -6.66 13.39 -15.59
CA ALA A 416 -6.26 12.01 -15.44
C ALA A 416 -7.27 11.04 -16.06
N GLN A 417 -8.58 11.26 -15.87
CA GLN A 417 -9.63 10.48 -16.53
C GLN A 417 -9.56 10.57 -18.06
N ARG A 418 -9.33 11.78 -18.59
CA ARG A 418 -9.20 11.99 -20.03
C ARG A 418 -7.97 11.27 -20.59
N LEU A 419 -6.81 11.42 -19.95
CA LEU A 419 -5.58 10.72 -20.33
C LEU A 419 -5.72 9.20 -20.20
N GLY A 420 -6.37 8.72 -19.17
CA GLY A 420 -6.68 7.29 -19.00
C GLY A 420 -7.48 6.72 -20.18
N ARG A 421 -8.46 7.48 -20.70
CA ARG A 421 -9.25 7.07 -21.87
C ARG A 421 -8.44 7.11 -23.15
N LEU A 422 -7.63 8.16 -23.35
CA LEU A 422 -6.84 8.36 -24.58
C LEU A 422 -5.68 7.36 -24.70
N HIS A 423 -5.04 7.02 -23.59
CA HIS A 423 -3.83 6.19 -23.57
C HIS A 423 -4.05 4.78 -23.03
N GLY A 424 -5.31 4.40 -22.75
CA GLY A 424 -5.63 3.06 -22.27
C GLY A 424 -5.05 2.74 -20.89
N ILE A 425 -4.86 3.75 -20.02
CA ILE A 425 -4.39 3.55 -18.66
C ILE A 425 -5.51 2.89 -17.86
N ASN A 426 -5.27 1.66 -17.39
CA ASN A 426 -6.29 0.85 -16.71
C ASN A 426 -6.06 0.78 -15.19
N ALA A 427 -5.14 1.58 -14.64
CA ALA A 427 -4.89 1.69 -13.21
C ALA A 427 -5.97 2.57 -12.55
N PRO A 428 -6.87 2.01 -11.72
CA PRO A 428 -7.96 2.77 -11.12
C PRO A 428 -7.50 3.92 -10.24
N GLU A 429 -6.36 3.76 -9.56
CA GLU A 429 -5.73 4.80 -8.74
C GLU A 429 -5.22 5.99 -9.55
N PHE A 430 -5.06 5.86 -10.86
CA PHE A 430 -4.57 6.94 -11.72
C PHE A 430 -5.50 8.16 -11.72
N PHE A 431 -6.79 7.95 -11.54
CA PHE A 431 -7.82 8.99 -11.49
C PHE A 431 -8.60 9.03 -10.15
N ASP A 432 -8.02 8.47 -9.09
CA ASP A 432 -8.61 8.55 -7.74
C ASP A 432 -8.39 9.95 -7.15
N LYS A 433 -9.48 10.64 -6.85
CA LYS A 433 -9.44 11.98 -6.23
C LYS A 433 -8.67 11.99 -4.90
N GLY A 434 -8.78 10.92 -4.11
CA GLY A 434 -8.10 10.80 -2.81
C GLY A 434 -6.58 10.88 -2.94
N VAL A 435 -6.02 10.37 -4.04
CA VAL A 435 -4.57 10.43 -4.30
C VAL A 435 -4.13 11.87 -4.61
N PHE A 436 -4.90 12.62 -5.40
CA PHE A 436 -4.63 14.05 -5.64
C PHE A 436 -4.77 14.86 -4.36
N THR A 437 -5.80 14.58 -3.55
CA THR A 437 -5.95 15.23 -2.23
C THR A 437 -4.72 15.00 -1.34
N ALA A 438 -4.20 13.78 -1.29
CA ALA A 438 -3.00 13.45 -0.53
C ALA A 438 -1.78 14.23 -1.07
N MET A 439 -1.61 14.31 -2.38
CA MET A 439 -0.53 15.04 -3.03
C MET A 439 -0.58 16.54 -2.70
N PHE A 440 -1.73 17.19 -2.86
CA PHE A 440 -1.86 18.63 -2.54
C PHE A 440 -1.68 18.92 -1.04
N ASN A 441 -2.04 17.98 -0.16
CA ASN A 441 -1.72 18.08 1.27
C ASN A 441 -0.20 18.02 1.50
N THR A 442 0.52 17.17 0.79
CA THR A 442 1.97 17.07 0.88
C THR A 442 2.64 18.33 0.34
N LEU A 443 2.17 18.89 -0.79
CA LEU A 443 2.66 20.18 -1.31
C LEU A 443 2.52 21.30 -0.28
N LYS A 444 1.39 21.34 0.43
CA LYS A 444 1.18 22.30 1.52
C LYS A 444 2.13 22.07 2.71
N GLN A 445 2.37 20.81 3.08
CA GLN A 445 3.30 20.46 4.17
C GLN A 445 4.76 20.77 3.84
N GLN A 446 5.11 20.70 2.56
CA GLN A 446 6.46 21.02 2.04
C GLN A 446 6.60 22.51 1.64
N GLU A 447 5.64 23.35 2.05
CA GLU A 447 5.66 24.79 1.82
C GLU A 447 5.66 25.23 0.34
N TYR A 448 5.27 24.34 -0.58
CA TYR A 448 5.01 24.73 -1.99
C TYR A 448 3.68 25.44 -2.18
N LEU A 449 2.79 25.38 -1.19
CA LEU A 449 1.50 26.06 -1.15
C LEU A 449 1.35 26.80 0.17
N ASP A 450 0.81 28.03 0.11
CA ASP A 450 0.46 28.82 1.28
C ASP A 450 -0.72 28.24 2.09
N SER A 451 -1.12 28.91 3.18
CA SER A 451 -2.25 28.51 4.02
C SER A 451 -3.57 28.44 3.25
N ASP A 452 -3.73 29.25 2.21
CA ASP A 452 -4.94 29.36 1.40
C ASP A 452 -4.91 28.41 0.18
N GLY A 453 -3.78 27.76 -0.07
CA GLY A 453 -3.59 26.78 -1.13
C GLY A 453 -3.11 27.38 -2.45
N ASN A 454 -2.58 28.61 -2.43
CA ASN A 454 -1.95 29.24 -3.58
C ASN A 454 -0.46 28.87 -3.66
N CYS A 455 0.10 28.92 -4.86
CA CYS A 455 1.51 28.62 -5.09
C CYS A 455 2.40 29.68 -4.43
N ASP A 456 3.21 29.25 -3.47
CA ASP A 456 4.30 30.08 -2.97
C ASP A 456 5.47 29.90 -3.93
N LYS A 457 5.83 30.90 -4.71
CA LYS A 457 6.72 31.09 -5.85
C LYS A 457 7.63 29.93 -6.31
#